data_d0a3ccc63f64640ee26e18606545b3e1
#
_entry.id   d0a3ccc63f64640ee26e18606545b3e1
#
_cell.length_a   1.000
_cell.length_b   1.000
_cell.length_c   1.000
_cell.angle_alpha   90.00
_cell.angle_beta   90.00
_cell.angle_gamma   90.00
#
_symmetry.space_group_name_H-M   'P 1'
#
loop_
_entity.id
_entity.type
_entity.pdbx_description
1 polymer ?
#
loop_
_entity_poly.entity_id
_entity_poly.type
_entity_poly.pdbx_seq_one_letter_code
_entity_poly.pdbx_strand_id
1 'polypeptide(L)'
;MSGQPQQRLQAALEALRAGRAGEAEALLDELTRAGNAAASTWLALAFARVNLDRAEEALLAVDRALQLEPRNIRALLFKADHLDRLGRDRTALGFYQGALRVASSMAQIPEDVRRGLARAEEVCDRWAAHYENYLLENLEEAGFNRAEFPRFAESLDIACGKVPVQLQQPTRYYFPGLPQRTFYPREAFPWAAALEAQTAQIRAELLAVMADGAHFQPYLESDPDQPQLNTSRNLDAMDWSACYLWREGVRVEALAERCPVTFAALEQVPLCRVPGQMPSALFSRLAPGARIEPHHGAVNTRLICHLPLVVPPQCGELRVGNDRRSWREGELLVFDDT
;
A
#
# COMPACT_ATOMS: atom_id res chain seq x y z
N MET A 1 -3.06 20.82 -48.50
CA MET A 1 -4.50 20.54 -48.25
C MET A 1 -4.82 20.15 -46.80
N SER A 2 -3.89 20.30 -45.86
CA SER A 2 -4.06 19.89 -44.43
C SER A 2 -4.79 20.89 -43.50
N GLY A 3 -5.18 22.06 -43.97
CA GLY A 3 -5.86 23.07 -43.13
C GLY A 3 -7.37 22.93 -42.96
N GLN A 4 -8.06 22.29 -43.91
CA GLN A 4 -9.53 22.19 -43.85
C GLN A 4 -10.12 21.33 -42.72
N PRO A 5 -9.58 20.15 -42.38
CA PRO A 5 -10.11 19.36 -41.28
C PRO A 5 -9.93 20.04 -39.91
N GLN A 6 -8.80 20.68 -39.68
CA GLN A 6 -8.53 21.43 -38.45
C GLN A 6 -9.47 22.66 -38.31
N GLN A 7 -9.70 23.41 -39.37
CA GLN A 7 -10.64 24.55 -39.35
C GLN A 7 -12.08 24.08 -39.05
N ARG A 8 -12.52 22.96 -39.65
CA ARG A 8 -13.83 22.37 -39.36
C ARG A 8 -13.97 21.87 -37.92
N LEU A 9 -12.94 21.25 -37.38
CA LEU A 9 -12.96 20.85 -35.98
C LEU A 9 -13.04 22.06 -35.05
N GLN A 10 -12.29 23.11 -35.35
CA GLN A 10 -12.36 24.37 -34.60
C GLN A 10 -13.77 24.99 -34.66
N ALA A 11 -14.37 25.06 -35.84
CA ALA A 11 -15.74 25.56 -36.01
C ALA A 11 -16.77 24.71 -35.24
N ALA A 12 -16.62 23.39 -35.24
CA ALA A 12 -17.48 22.48 -34.48
C ALA A 12 -17.36 22.71 -32.97
N LEU A 13 -16.13 22.87 -32.42
CA LEU A 13 -15.90 23.17 -31.01
C LEU A 13 -16.45 24.55 -30.60
N GLU A 14 -16.37 25.55 -31.49
CA GLU A 14 -16.99 26.87 -31.28
C GLU A 14 -18.53 26.78 -31.29
N ALA A 15 -19.12 26.01 -32.21
CA ALA A 15 -20.56 25.73 -32.21
C ALA A 15 -21.02 25.02 -30.89
N LEU A 16 -20.26 24.03 -30.38
CA LEU A 16 -20.52 23.40 -29.09
C LEU A 16 -20.51 24.41 -27.95
N ARG A 17 -19.49 25.26 -27.86
CA ARG A 17 -19.39 26.30 -26.84
C ARG A 17 -20.54 27.33 -26.93
N ALA A 18 -21.04 27.58 -28.11
CA ALA A 18 -22.18 28.47 -28.36
C ALA A 18 -23.56 27.78 -28.19
N GLY A 19 -23.60 26.51 -27.77
CA GLY A 19 -24.87 25.77 -27.62
C GLY A 19 -25.51 25.29 -28.90
N ARG A 20 -24.85 25.48 -30.08
CA ARG A 20 -25.36 25.06 -31.39
C ARG A 20 -24.99 23.60 -31.69
N ALA A 21 -25.56 22.67 -30.90
CA ALA A 21 -25.20 21.26 -30.94
C ALA A 21 -25.45 20.59 -32.29
N GLY A 22 -26.56 20.96 -33.01
CA GLY A 22 -26.87 20.39 -34.33
C GLY A 22 -25.87 20.80 -35.41
N GLU A 23 -25.40 22.06 -35.42
CA GLU A 23 -24.33 22.54 -36.31
C GLU A 23 -23.01 21.80 -36.02
N ALA A 24 -22.68 21.66 -34.75
CA ALA A 24 -21.48 20.95 -34.32
C ALA A 24 -21.52 19.47 -34.73
N GLU A 25 -22.64 18.80 -34.53
CA GLU A 25 -22.82 17.39 -34.97
C GLU A 25 -22.61 17.24 -36.46
N ALA A 26 -23.22 18.09 -37.29
CA ALA A 26 -23.08 18.00 -38.75
C ALA A 26 -21.60 18.10 -39.20
N LEU A 27 -20.85 19.05 -38.63
CA LEU A 27 -19.42 19.22 -38.92
C LEU A 27 -18.57 18.04 -38.45
N LEU A 28 -18.87 17.49 -37.25
CA LEU A 28 -18.15 16.37 -36.67
C LEU A 28 -18.46 15.05 -37.37
N ASP A 29 -19.71 14.85 -37.82
CA ASP A 29 -20.10 13.71 -38.64
C ASP A 29 -19.37 13.69 -40.00
N GLU A 30 -19.20 14.83 -40.64
CA GLU A 30 -18.39 14.92 -41.85
C GLU A 30 -16.93 14.51 -41.59
N LEU A 31 -16.34 14.99 -40.50
CA LEU A 31 -14.98 14.68 -40.13
C LEU A 31 -14.79 13.18 -39.79
N THR A 32 -15.75 12.59 -39.10
CA THR A 32 -15.68 11.16 -38.72
C THR A 32 -15.89 10.24 -39.91
N ARG A 33 -16.76 10.60 -40.86
CA ARG A 33 -16.96 9.84 -42.12
C ARG A 33 -15.74 9.87 -43.04
N ALA A 34 -14.88 10.89 -42.94
CA ALA A 34 -13.64 10.97 -43.69
C ALA A 34 -12.58 9.91 -43.32
N GLY A 35 -12.81 9.14 -42.28
CA GLY A 35 -12.05 7.91 -41.91
C GLY A 35 -10.80 8.13 -41.05
N ASN A 36 -10.31 9.37 -40.87
CA ASN A 36 -9.08 9.66 -40.13
C ASN A 36 -9.32 10.56 -38.89
N ALA A 37 -10.50 10.44 -38.26
CA ALA A 37 -10.84 11.25 -37.10
C ALA A 37 -10.09 10.80 -35.85
N ALA A 38 -9.48 11.74 -35.14
CA ALA A 38 -8.84 11.48 -33.84
C ALA A 38 -9.87 11.19 -32.75
N ALA A 39 -9.43 10.58 -31.65
CA ALA A 39 -10.29 10.30 -30.48
C ALA A 39 -10.98 11.56 -29.95
N SER A 40 -10.31 12.70 -29.97
CA SER A 40 -10.87 13.99 -29.56
C SER A 40 -12.06 14.44 -30.44
N THR A 41 -12.04 14.14 -31.76
CA THR A 41 -13.15 14.42 -32.68
C THR A 41 -14.37 13.56 -32.36
N TRP A 42 -14.16 12.27 -32.10
CA TRP A 42 -15.21 11.34 -31.67
C TRP A 42 -15.81 11.73 -30.33
N LEU A 43 -14.98 12.19 -29.40
CA LEU A 43 -15.44 12.64 -28.08
C LEU A 43 -16.27 13.95 -28.24
N ALA A 44 -15.84 14.88 -29.08
CA ALA A 44 -16.61 16.09 -29.38
C ALA A 44 -17.98 15.74 -29.99
N LEU A 45 -18.05 14.75 -30.90
CA LEU A 45 -19.29 14.26 -31.47
C LEU A 45 -20.22 13.66 -30.39
N ALA A 46 -19.65 12.93 -29.45
CA ALA A 46 -20.40 12.39 -28.28
C ALA A 46 -21.03 13.55 -27.46
N PHE A 47 -20.27 14.60 -27.18
CA PHE A 47 -20.79 15.81 -26.52
C PHE A 47 -21.92 16.49 -27.31
N ALA A 48 -21.77 16.63 -28.63
CA ALA A 48 -22.82 17.19 -29.46
C ALA A 48 -24.13 16.40 -29.39
N ARG A 49 -24.02 15.07 -29.47
CA ARG A 49 -25.16 14.15 -29.41
C ARG A 49 -25.87 14.15 -28.07
N VAL A 50 -25.15 14.24 -26.96
CA VAL A 50 -25.77 14.41 -25.63
C VAL A 50 -26.59 15.69 -25.56
N ASN A 51 -26.08 16.78 -26.08
CA ASN A 51 -26.79 18.06 -26.09
C ASN A 51 -28.02 18.07 -27.04
N LEU A 52 -28.19 17.03 -27.83
CA LEU A 52 -29.36 16.77 -28.68
C LEU A 52 -30.26 15.65 -28.12
N ASP A 53 -30.07 15.24 -26.85
CA ASP A 53 -30.79 14.16 -26.18
C ASP A 53 -30.63 12.78 -26.88
N ARG A 54 -29.52 12.57 -27.60
CA ARG A 54 -29.22 11.35 -28.34
C ARG A 54 -28.18 10.51 -27.62
N ALA A 55 -28.52 10.07 -26.41
CA ALA A 55 -27.59 9.43 -25.47
C ALA A 55 -26.94 8.13 -26.00
N GLU A 56 -27.72 7.24 -26.63
CA GLU A 56 -27.18 5.98 -27.18
C GLU A 56 -26.19 6.23 -28.34
N GLU A 57 -26.46 7.20 -29.19
CA GLU A 57 -25.54 7.55 -30.28
C GLU A 57 -24.29 8.25 -29.75
N ALA A 58 -24.40 9.00 -28.64
CA ALA A 58 -23.25 9.55 -27.95
C ALA A 58 -22.35 8.43 -27.38
N LEU A 59 -22.93 7.38 -26.81
CA LEU A 59 -22.17 6.21 -26.34
C LEU A 59 -21.44 5.51 -27.48
N LEU A 60 -22.05 5.38 -28.66
CA LEU A 60 -21.37 4.82 -29.82
C LEU A 60 -20.18 5.68 -30.28
N ALA A 61 -20.32 7.01 -30.21
CA ALA A 61 -19.22 7.90 -30.55
C ALA A 61 -18.06 7.84 -29.55
N VAL A 62 -18.37 7.80 -28.23
CA VAL A 62 -17.32 7.68 -27.21
C VAL A 62 -16.64 6.31 -27.26
N ASP A 63 -17.35 5.26 -27.68
CA ASP A 63 -16.73 3.95 -27.89
C ASP A 63 -15.67 3.98 -28.99
N ARG A 64 -15.92 4.73 -30.05
CA ARG A 64 -14.91 4.97 -31.08
C ARG A 64 -13.72 5.76 -30.57
N ALA A 65 -13.95 6.77 -29.72
CA ALA A 65 -12.85 7.48 -29.06
C ALA A 65 -12.00 6.54 -28.21
N LEU A 66 -12.62 5.65 -27.41
CA LEU A 66 -11.92 4.69 -26.56
C LEU A 66 -11.24 3.56 -27.36
N GLN A 67 -11.75 3.18 -28.52
CA GLN A 67 -11.05 2.24 -29.42
C GLN A 67 -9.73 2.81 -29.94
N LEU A 68 -9.68 4.12 -30.20
CA LEU A 68 -8.48 4.82 -30.64
C LEU A 68 -7.52 5.12 -29.48
N GLU A 69 -8.06 5.53 -28.35
CA GLU A 69 -7.30 5.91 -27.15
C GLU A 69 -7.93 5.25 -25.89
N PRO A 70 -7.61 3.99 -25.59
CA PRO A 70 -8.24 3.26 -24.46
C PRO A 70 -8.01 3.89 -23.09
N ARG A 71 -6.96 4.71 -22.96
CA ARG A 71 -6.60 5.42 -21.71
C ARG A 71 -7.01 6.90 -21.74
N ASN A 72 -7.91 7.30 -22.62
CA ASN A 72 -8.41 8.67 -22.64
C ASN A 72 -9.35 8.91 -21.46
N ILE A 73 -8.83 9.58 -20.43
CA ILE A 73 -9.53 9.81 -19.16
C ILE A 73 -10.83 10.58 -19.33
N ARG A 74 -10.88 11.56 -20.29
CA ARG A 74 -12.11 12.33 -20.58
C ARG A 74 -13.19 11.44 -21.19
N ALA A 75 -12.80 10.55 -22.10
CA ALA A 75 -13.73 9.60 -22.71
C ALA A 75 -14.24 8.56 -21.71
N LEU A 76 -13.37 8.08 -20.79
CA LEU A 76 -13.76 7.17 -19.72
C LEU A 76 -14.79 7.81 -18.79
N LEU A 77 -14.51 9.02 -18.29
CA LEU A 77 -15.42 9.76 -17.40
C LEU A 77 -16.73 10.11 -18.12
N PHE A 78 -16.65 10.59 -19.37
CA PHE A 78 -17.84 10.88 -20.17
C PHE A 78 -18.74 9.64 -20.29
N LYS A 79 -18.17 8.49 -20.64
CA LYS A 79 -18.94 7.25 -20.81
C LYS A 79 -19.54 6.79 -19.48
N ALA A 80 -18.76 6.86 -18.40
CA ALA A 80 -19.24 6.52 -17.06
C ALA A 80 -20.46 7.37 -16.65
N ASP A 81 -20.34 8.70 -16.75
CA ASP A 81 -21.41 9.63 -16.40
C ASP A 81 -22.70 9.40 -17.19
N HIS A 82 -22.58 9.02 -18.45
CA HIS A 82 -23.77 8.79 -19.30
C HIS A 82 -24.40 7.43 -19.04
N LEU A 83 -23.61 6.39 -18.77
CA LEU A 83 -24.12 5.09 -18.37
C LEU A 83 -24.83 5.17 -16.99
N ASP A 84 -24.28 5.93 -16.04
CA ASP A 84 -24.89 6.18 -14.73
C ASP A 84 -26.25 6.85 -14.88
N ARG A 85 -26.36 7.90 -15.72
CA ARG A 85 -27.65 8.57 -16.02
C ARG A 85 -28.69 7.66 -16.68
N LEU A 86 -28.24 6.66 -17.43
CA LEU A 86 -29.11 5.66 -18.05
C LEU A 86 -29.47 4.50 -17.13
N GLY A 87 -29.07 4.54 -15.83
CA GLY A 87 -29.29 3.48 -14.87
C GLY A 87 -28.47 2.20 -15.15
N ARG A 88 -27.38 2.32 -15.93
CA ARG A 88 -26.46 1.20 -16.23
C ARG A 88 -25.30 1.20 -15.26
N ASP A 89 -25.61 1.28 -13.98
CA ASP A 89 -24.69 1.56 -12.87
C ASP A 89 -23.49 0.62 -12.81
N ARG A 90 -23.72 -0.70 -12.94
CA ARG A 90 -22.64 -1.69 -12.91
C ARG A 90 -21.62 -1.49 -14.04
N THR A 91 -22.11 -1.09 -15.22
CA THR A 91 -21.24 -0.81 -16.36
C THR A 91 -20.52 0.52 -16.15
N ALA A 92 -21.22 1.55 -15.66
CA ALA A 92 -20.65 2.85 -15.31
C ALA A 92 -19.50 2.73 -14.32
N LEU A 93 -19.66 1.91 -13.27
CA LEU A 93 -18.63 1.64 -12.27
C LEU A 93 -17.32 1.19 -12.89
N GLY A 94 -17.34 0.28 -13.87
CA GLY A 94 -16.13 -0.20 -14.55
C GLY A 94 -15.37 0.93 -15.29
N PHE A 95 -16.09 1.90 -15.86
CA PHE A 95 -15.49 3.06 -16.52
C PHE A 95 -14.97 4.09 -15.52
N TYR A 96 -15.66 4.34 -14.40
CA TYR A 96 -15.16 5.17 -13.31
C TYR A 96 -13.86 4.60 -12.72
N GLN A 97 -13.83 3.31 -12.41
CA GLN A 97 -12.61 2.63 -11.94
C GLN A 97 -11.48 2.70 -12.97
N GLY A 98 -11.80 2.57 -14.26
CA GLY A 98 -10.86 2.75 -15.35
C GLY A 98 -10.24 4.15 -15.38
N ALA A 99 -11.07 5.19 -15.22
CA ALA A 99 -10.62 6.57 -15.17
C ALA A 99 -9.70 6.85 -13.97
N LEU A 100 -10.06 6.36 -12.77
CA LEU A 100 -9.24 6.48 -11.56
C LEU A 100 -7.90 5.77 -11.70
N ARG A 101 -7.89 4.58 -12.30
CA ARG A 101 -6.65 3.83 -12.58
C ARG A 101 -5.74 4.54 -13.58
N VAL A 102 -6.30 5.21 -14.58
CA VAL A 102 -5.52 6.05 -15.50
C VAL A 102 -4.95 7.24 -14.75
N ALA A 103 -5.77 7.93 -13.95
CA ALA A 103 -5.36 9.10 -13.16
C ALA A 103 -4.20 8.79 -12.21
N SER A 104 -4.23 7.63 -11.51
CA SER A 104 -3.17 7.23 -10.58
C SER A 104 -1.78 7.05 -11.22
N SER A 105 -1.73 6.86 -12.55
CA SER A 105 -0.47 6.74 -13.31
C SER A 105 -0.01 8.06 -13.94
N MET A 106 -0.74 9.16 -13.74
CA MET A 106 -0.41 10.47 -14.33
C MET A 106 0.42 11.31 -13.35
N ALA A 107 1.49 11.93 -13.83
CA ALA A 107 2.30 12.86 -13.04
C ALA A 107 1.53 14.14 -12.66
N GLN A 108 0.62 14.57 -13.53
CA GLN A 108 -0.24 15.74 -13.30
C GLN A 108 -1.64 15.45 -13.83
N ILE A 109 -2.64 15.76 -13.03
CA ILE A 109 -4.05 15.61 -13.41
C ILE A 109 -4.54 16.92 -14.02
N PRO A 110 -5.08 16.91 -15.27
CA PRO A 110 -5.65 18.09 -15.88
C PRO A 110 -6.82 18.65 -15.07
N GLU A 111 -6.92 19.98 -14.98
CA GLU A 111 -7.94 20.64 -14.15
C GLU A 111 -9.38 20.30 -14.56
N ASP A 112 -9.62 20.19 -15.88
CA ASP A 112 -10.94 19.91 -16.43
C ASP A 112 -11.50 18.51 -16.09
N VAL A 113 -10.65 17.56 -15.67
CA VAL A 113 -11.10 16.21 -15.27
C VAL A 113 -11.22 16.01 -13.75
N ARG A 114 -10.71 16.93 -12.94
CA ARG A 114 -10.69 16.78 -11.46
C ARG A 114 -12.06 16.56 -10.86
N ARG A 115 -13.07 17.34 -11.32
CA ARG A 115 -14.44 17.17 -10.84
C ARG A 115 -15.04 15.83 -11.23
N GLY A 116 -14.75 15.34 -12.43
CA GLY A 116 -15.18 14.02 -12.88
C GLY A 116 -14.53 12.90 -12.09
N LEU A 117 -13.25 13.06 -11.73
CA LEU A 117 -12.53 12.08 -10.88
C LEU A 117 -13.07 12.05 -9.44
N ALA A 118 -13.31 13.21 -8.84
CA ALA A 118 -13.92 13.28 -7.50
C ALA A 118 -15.29 12.57 -7.49
N ARG A 119 -16.11 12.79 -8.51
CA ARG A 119 -17.38 12.05 -8.67
C ARG A 119 -17.16 10.55 -8.85
N ALA A 120 -16.15 10.15 -9.63
CA ALA A 120 -15.81 8.75 -9.82
C ALA A 120 -15.43 8.08 -8.50
N GLU A 121 -14.66 8.75 -7.63
CA GLU A 121 -14.32 8.29 -6.29
C GLU A 121 -15.58 8.11 -5.44
N GLU A 122 -16.47 9.11 -5.37
CA GLU A 122 -17.73 9.03 -4.61
C GLU A 122 -18.62 7.87 -5.08
N VAL A 123 -18.72 7.63 -6.39
CA VAL A 123 -19.52 6.51 -6.93
C VAL A 123 -18.88 5.18 -6.59
N CYS A 124 -17.57 5.06 -6.75
CA CYS A 124 -16.84 3.82 -6.43
C CYS A 124 -16.93 3.48 -4.94
N ASP A 125 -16.78 4.46 -4.05
CA ASP A 125 -16.87 4.27 -2.60
C ASP A 125 -18.29 3.83 -2.17
N ARG A 126 -19.30 4.47 -2.73
CA ARG A 126 -20.72 4.08 -2.47
C ARG A 126 -21.01 2.66 -2.91
N TRP A 127 -20.51 2.26 -4.09
CA TRP A 127 -20.65 0.90 -4.60
C TRP A 127 -19.86 -0.13 -3.78
N ALA A 128 -18.67 0.22 -3.35
CA ALA A 128 -17.86 -0.64 -2.47
C ALA A 128 -18.60 -0.90 -1.14
N ALA A 129 -19.14 0.15 -0.52
CA ALA A 129 -19.94 0.04 0.71
C ALA A 129 -21.20 -0.80 0.51
N HIS A 130 -21.93 -0.59 -0.60
CA HIS A 130 -23.11 -1.39 -0.90
C HIS A 130 -22.78 -2.87 -1.13
N TYR A 131 -21.72 -3.15 -1.89
CA TYR A 131 -21.28 -4.51 -2.15
C TYR A 131 -20.81 -5.21 -0.87
N GLU A 132 -20.10 -4.49 0.00
CA GLU A 132 -19.70 -5.01 1.28
C GLU A 132 -20.90 -5.39 2.16
N ASN A 133 -21.87 -4.49 2.32
CA ASN A 133 -23.07 -4.78 3.11
C ASN A 133 -23.81 -6.00 2.57
N TYR A 134 -23.98 -6.08 1.25
CA TYR A 134 -24.57 -7.25 0.59
C TYR A 134 -23.81 -8.55 0.90
N LEU A 135 -22.49 -8.53 0.84
CA LEU A 135 -21.66 -9.70 1.16
C LEU A 135 -21.79 -10.09 2.62
N LEU A 136 -21.71 -9.11 3.54
CA LEU A 136 -21.75 -9.36 4.98
C LEU A 136 -23.11 -9.92 5.39
N GLU A 137 -24.23 -9.35 4.92
CA GLU A 137 -25.57 -9.84 5.20
C GLU A 137 -25.73 -11.33 4.78
N ASN A 138 -25.35 -11.67 3.55
CA ASN A 138 -25.43 -13.04 3.06
C ASN A 138 -24.49 -14.02 3.80
N LEU A 139 -23.33 -13.57 4.21
CA LEU A 139 -22.34 -14.38 4.93
C LEU A 139 -22.74 -14.60 6.38
N GLU A 140 -23.30 -13.58 7.04
CA GLU A 140 -23.83 -13.68 8.42
C GLU A 140 -25.02 -14.65 8.46
N GLU A 141 -25.93 -14.58 7.48
CA GLU A 141 -27.03 -15.55 7.33
C GLU A 141 -26.52 -16.99 7.13
N ALA A 142 -25.36 -17.16 6.49
CA ALA A 142 -24.67 -18.44 6.32
C ALA A 142 -23.83 -18.86 7.54
N GLY A 143 -23.84 -18.08 8.65
CA GLY A 143 -23.11 -18.38 9.88
C GLY A 143 -21.66 -17.90 9.90
N PHE A 144 -21.27 -16.98 9.03
CA PHE A 144 -19.92 -16.41 9.06
C PHE A 144 -19.72 -15.52 10.28
N ASN A 145 -18.59 -15.74 10.97
CA ASN A 145 -18.14 -14.93 12.08
C ASN A 145 -16.69 -14.48 11.84
N ARG A 146 -16.46 -13.16 11.80
CA ARG A 146 -15.14 -12.59 11.52
C ARG A 146 -14.07 -13.02 12.51
N ALA A 147 -14.41 -13.24 13.78
CA ALA A 147 -13.47 -13.66 14.82
C ALA A 147 -13.04 -15.13 14.65
N GLU A 148 -13.92 -15.98 14.14
CA GLU A 148 -13.64 -17.40 13.89
C GLU A 148 -12.88 -17.62 12.58
N PHE A 149 -13.10 -16.75 11.59
CA PHE A 149 -12.50 -16.85 10.26
C PHE A 149 -11.68 -15.59 9.88
N PRO A 150 -10.63 -15.22 10.65
CA PRO A 150 -9.92 -13.94 10.47
C PRO A 150 -9.28 -13.79 9.10
N ARG A 151 -8.73 -14.87 8.51
CA ARG A 151 -8.13 -14.83 7.16
C ARG A 151 -9.16 -14.59 6.07
N PHE A 152 -10.35 -15.16 6.22
CA PHE A 152 -11.45 -14.91 5.28
C PHE A 152 -11.99 -13.49 5.45
N ALA A 153 -12.10 -13.00 6.70
CA ALA A 153 -12.44 -11.62 6.99
C ALA A 153 -11.47 -10.62 6.32
N GLU A 154 -10.17 -10.85 6.42
CA GLU A 154 -9.16 -10.05 5.74
C GLU A 154 -9.30 -10.10 4.21
N SER A 155 -9.58 -11.27 3.65
CA SER A 155 -9.78 -11.40 2.19
C SER A 155 -10.99 -10.58 1.70
N LEU A 156 -12.05 -10.47 2.51
CA LEU A 156 -13.18 -9.60 2.23
C LEU A 156 -12.79 -8.12 2.30
N ASP A 157 -12.04 -7.73 3.32
CA ASP A 157 -11.55 -6.36 3.47
C ASP A 157 -10.65 -5.95 2.30
N ILE A 158 -9.83 -6.87 1.79
CA ILE A 158 -9.03 -6.66 0.56
C ILE A 158 -9.96 -6.55 -0.66
N ALA A 159 -10.91 -7.45 -0.82
CA ALA A 159 -11.85 -7.45 -1.94
C ALA A 159 -12.72 -6.18 -1.99
N CYS A 160 -13.06 -5.63 -0.82
CA CYS A 160 -13.80 -4.38 -0.67
C CYS A 160 -12.89 -3.13 -0.70
N GLY A 161 -11.57 -3.28 -0.87
CA GLY A 161 -10.63 -2.17 -0.96
C GLY A 161 -10.33 -1.46 0.37
N LYS A 162 -10.73 -2.03 1.52
CA LYS A 162 -10.49 -1.45 2.85
C LYS A 162 -9.03 -1.53 3.28
N VAL A 163 -8.37 -2.63 2.91
CA VAL A 163 -6.96 -2.85 3.19
C VAL A 163 -6.22 -3.28 1.92
N PRO A 164 -4.97 -2.89 1.72
CA PRO A 164 -4.18 -3.31 0.56
C PRO A 164 -3.72 -4.76 0.71
N VAL A 165 -3.44 -5.40 -0.43
CA VAL A 165 -2.68 -6.65 -0.44
C VAL A 165 -1.26 -6.36 0.01
N GLN A 166 -0.79 -7.04 1.03
CA GLN A 166 0.59 -6.95 1.51
C GLN A 166 1.43 -8.06 0.88
N LEU A 167 2.54 -7.70 0.27
CA LEU A 167 3.48 -8.63 -0.35
C LEU A 167 4.88 -8.35 0.22
N GLN A 168 5.68 -9.41 0.36
CA GLN A 168 7.08 -9.28 0.74
C GLN A 168 7.82 -8.38 -0.27
N GLN A 169 8.53 -7.36 0.23
CA GLN A 169 9.32 -6.41 -0.56
C GLN A 169 10.70 -6.19 0.07
N PRO A 170 11.51 -7.26 0.25
CA PRO A 170 12.83 -7.12 0.87
C PRO A 170 13.72 -6.19 0.05
N THR A 171 14.53 -5.36 0.73
CA THR A 171 15.29 -4.30 0.07
C THR A 171 16.58 -4.77 -0.58
N ARG A 172 17.09 -5.97 -0.24
CA ARG A 172 18.39 -6.49 -0.75
C ARG A 172 18.27 -7.83 -1.46
N TYR A 173 17.56 -8.80 -0.87
CA TYR A 173 17.50 -10.15 -1.41
C TYR A 173 16.12 -10.78 -1.20
N TYR A 174 15.54 -11.24 -2.30
CA TYR A 174 14.27 -11.95 -2.32
C TYR A 174 14.47 -13.41 -2.71
N PHE A 175 14.08 -14.34 -1.85
CA PHE A 175 14.04 -15.76 -2.16
C PHE A 175 12.60 -16.17 -2.48
N PRO A 176 12.31 -16.67 -3.70
CA PRO A 176 10.96 -16.98 -4.10
C PRO A 176 10.41 -18.22 -3.41
N GLY A 177 9.08 -18.24 -3.23
CA GLY A 177 8.36 -19.41 -2.71
C GLY A 177 8.34 -19.58 -1.20
N LEU A 178 8.87 -18.61 -0.43
CA LEU A 178 8.69 -18.59 1.02
C LEU A 178 7.26 -18.14 1.38
N PRO A 179 6.70 -18.62 2.51
CA PRO A 179 5.38 -18.20 2.96
C PRO A 179 5.32 -16.70 3.20
N GLN A 180 4.31 -16.03 2.66
CA GLN A 180 3.99 -14.65 3.01
C GLN A 180 3.07 -14.66 4.23
N ARG A 181 3.65 -14.47 5.40
CA ARG A 181 2.94 -14.46 6.67
C ARG A 181 3.51 -13.35 7.55
N THR A 182 2.66 -12.47 8.02
CA THR A 182 3.03 -11.33 8.87
C THR A 182 3.59 -11.79 10.21
N PHE A 183 2.81 -12.54 11.00
CA PHE A 183 3.23 -13.10 12.26
C PHE A 183 3.19 -14.62 12.23
N TYR A 184 4.16 -15.23 12.88
CA TYR A 184 4.25 -16.69 13.02
C TYR A 184 3.80 -17.09 14.44
N PRO A 185 3.04 -18.20 14.58
CA PRO A 185 2.64 -18.67 15.89
C PRO A 185 3.87 -19.16 16.67
N ARG A 186 3.97 -18.77 17.95
CA ARG A 186 5.12 -19.13 18.81
C ARG A 186 5.31 -20.63 18.94
N GLU A 187 4.24 -21.39 18.85
CA GLU A 187 4.21 -22.85 18.90
C GLU A 187 4.98 -23.51 17.74
N ALA A 188 5.20 -22.79 16.67
CA ALA A 188 6.05 -23.24 15.56
C ALA A 188 7.55 -23.27 15.93
N PHE A 189 7.93 -22.69 17.08
CA PHE A 189 9.33 -22.54 17.51
C PHE A 189 9.57 -23.27 18.83
N PRO A 190 10.12 -24.49 18.82
CA PRO A 190 10.32 -25.29 20.04
C PRO A 190 11.20 -24.61 21.10
N TRP A 191 12.07 -23.70 20.70
CA TRP A 191 12.96 -22.95 21.58
C TRP A 191 12.28 -21.73 22.25
N ALA A 192 11.11 -21.30 21.80
CA ALA A 192 10.45 -20.08 22.26
C ALA A 192 10.18 -20.09 23.77
N ALA A 193 9.61 -21.18 24.31
CA ALA A 193 9.30 -21.30 25.74
C ALA A 193 10.55 -21.22 26.62
N ALA A 194 11.67 -21.80 26.18
CA ALA A 194 12.93 -21.75 26.92
C ALA A 194 13.54 -20.33 26.95
N LEU A 195 13.40 -19.59 25.87
CA LEU A 195 13.83 -18.18 25.78
C LEU A 195 12.95 -17.29 26.66
N GLU A 196 11.63 -17.42 26.58
CA GLU A 196 10.67 -16.67 27.40
C GLU A 196 10.85 -16.90 28.89
N ALA A 197 11.19 -18.14 29.32
CA ALA A 197 11.45 -18.46 30.71
C ALA A 197 12.65 -17.69 31.31
N GLN A 198 13.55 -17.18 30.50
CA GLN A 198 14.72 -16.40 30.90
C GLN A 198 14.48 -14.89 30.92
N THR A 199 13.26 -14.41 30.60
CA THR A 199 12.94 -12.99 30.49
C THR A 199 13.39 -12.17 31.69
N ALA A 200 13.16 -12.63 32.90
CA ALA A 200 13.51 -11.91 34.13
C ALA A 200 15.03 -11.69 34.27
N GLN A 201 15.84 -12.73 33.95
CA GLN A 201 17.30 -12.64 34.00
C GLN A 201 17.85 -11.76 32.89
N ILE A 202 17.35 -11.92 31.65
CA ILE A 202 17.74 -11.11 30.49
C ILE A 202 17.38 -9.64 30.75
N ARG A 203 16.20 -9.37 31.32
CA ARG A 203 15.79 -8.02 31.71
C ARG A 203 16.71 -7.42 32.77
N ALA A 204 17.14 -8.19 33.76
CA ALA A 204 18.07 -7.69 34.78
C ALA A 204 19.43 -7.30 34.19
N GLU A 205 19.97 -8.11 33.24
CA GLU A 205 21.19 -7.79 32.51
C GLU A 205 21.01 -6.51 31.63
N LEU A 206 19.89 -6.38 30.92
CA LEU A 206 19.55 -5.16 30.18
C LEU A 206 19.55 -3.93 31.07
N LEU A 207 18.89 -3.98 32.24
CA LEU A 207 18.78 -2.84 33.13
C LEU A 207 20.15 -2.45 33.70
N ALA A 208 21.03 -3.42 33.97
CA ALA A 208 22.41 -3.16 34.39
C ALA A 208 23.24 -2.50 33.30
N VAL A 209 23.06 -2.88 32.03
CA VAL A 209 23.71 -2.24 30.87
C VAL A 209 23.17 -0.82 30.66
N MET A 210 21.85 -0.61 30.83
CA MET A 210 21.23 0.71 30.69
C MET A 210 21.70 1.70 31.76
N ALA A 211 21.98 1.23 32.97
CA ALA A 211 22.43 2.08 34.06
C ALA A 211 23.77 2.79 33.76
N ASP A 212 24.65 2.16 32.98
CA ASP A 212 25.95 2.74 32.59
C ASP A 212 25.84 3.70 31.40
N GLY A 213 24.76 3.67 30.63
CA GLY A 213 24.48 4.56 29.47
C GLY A 213 25.45 4.44 28.28
N ALA A 214 26.54 3.71 28.41
CA ALA A 214 27.69 3.75 27.50
C ALA A 214 27.59 2.87 26.24
N HIS A 215 26.58 2.01 26.14
CA HIS A 215 26.52 0.95 25.12
C HIS A 215 25.39 1.12 24.09
N PHE A 216 24.50 2.07 24.30
CA PHE A 216 23.44 2.37 23.35
C PHE A 216 23.88 3.42 22.34
N GLN A 217 23.64 3.16 21.09
CA GLN A 217 23.90 4.04 19.94
C GLN A 217 22.65 4.16 19.07
N PRO A 218 22.53 5.17 18.20
CA PRO A 218 21.42 5.22 17.25
C PRO A 218 21.30 3.90 16.49
N TYR A 219 20.07 3.42 16.29
CA TYR A 219 19.86 2.20 15.49
C TYR A 219 20.11 2.46 14.00
N LEU A 220 19.73 3.65 13.52
CA LEU A 220 19.99 4.13 12.18
C LEU A 220 21.15 5.13 12.24
N GLU A 221 22.27 4.76 11.66
CA GLU A 221 23.45 5.60 11.57
C GLU A 221 23.67 6.05 10.12
N SER A 222 24.06 7.31 9.92
CA SER A 222 24.49 7.81 8.63
C SER A 222 25.86 7.23 8.27
N ASP A 223 26.02 6.83 7.02
CA ASP A 223 27.31 6.37 6.47
C ASP A 223 27.89 7.49 5.61
N PRO A 224 29.02 8.11 6.00
CA PRO A 224 29.62 9.20 5.24
C PRO A 224 30.13 8.76 3.85
N ASP A 225 30.34 7.47 3.64
CA ASP A 225 30.81 6.91 2.38
C ASP A 225 29.67 6.54 1.42
N GLN A 226 28.39 6.76 1.82
CA GLN A 226 27.22 6.48 0.99
C GLN A 226 26.31 7.71 0.84
N PRO A 227 25.61 7.83 -0.32
CA PRO A 227 24.59 8.86 -0.48
C PRO A 227 23.51 8.73 0.58
N GLN A 228 23.26 9.80 1.34
CA GLN A 228 22.21 9.82 2.35
C GLN A 228 20.83 9.96 1.71
N LEU A 229 20.16 8.84 1.49
CA LEU A 229 18.80 8.77 0.94
C LEU A 229 17.73 8.54 2.04
N ASN A 230 18.16 8.21 3.26
CA ASN A 230 17.27 7.99 4.38
C ASN A 230 16.87 9.33 4.99
N THR A 231 15.55 9.61 5.00
CA THR A 231 14.95 10.83 5.56
C THR A 231 14.23 10.58 6.88
N SER A 232 14.43 9.39 7.50
CA SER A 232 13.82 9.07 8.79
C SER A 232 14.27 10.03 9.87
N ARG A 233 13.33 10.46 10.72
CA ARG A 233 13.64 11.25 11.93
C ARG A 233 14.50 10.51 12.94
N ASN A 234 14.57 9.19 12.85
CA ASN A 234 15.37 8.34 13.75
C ASN A 234 16.84 8.20 13.29
N LEU A 235 17.20 8.81 12.14
CA LEU A 235 18.57 8.77 11.66
C LEU A 235 19.47 9.58 12.62
N ASP A 236 20.56 8.97 13.06
CA ASP A 236 21.52 9.52 14.04
C ASP A 236 20.87 9.99 15.36
N ALA A 237 19.65 9.51 15.67
CA ALA A 237 18.89 9.88 16.84
C ALA A 237 18.81 8.74 17.87
N MET A 238 18.85 9.11 19.16
CA MET A 238 18.73 8.16 20.26
C MET A 238 17.28 7.74 20.54
N ASP A 239 16.31 8.29 19.82
CA ASP A 239 14.89 7.98 19.94
C ASP A 239 14.62 6.49 19.62
N TRP A 240 15.36 5.94 18.66
CA TRP A 240 15.47 4.52 18.43
C TRP A 240 16.94 4.12 18.54
N SER A 241 17.28 3.43 19.58
CA SER A 241 18.68 3.08 19.90
C SER A 241 18.87 1.58 20.13
N ALA A 242 20.08 1.14 19.88
CA ALA A 242 20.49 -0.25 19.96
C ALA A 242 21.75 -0.44 20.80
N CYS A 243 21.76 -1.54 21.57
CA CYS A 243 22.96 -2.06 22.20
C CYS A 243 23.21 -3.46 21.62
N TYR A 244 24.21 -3.58 20.74
CA TYR A 244 24.47 -4.80 19.99
C TYR A 244 25.18 -5.85 20.82
N LEU A 245 24.60 -7.03 20.90
CA LEU A 245 25.19 -8.26 21.43
C LEU A 245 25.97 -9.00 20.33
N TRP A 246 25.39 -9.00 19.12
CA TRP A 246 26.03 -9.44 17.89
C TRP A 246 25.77 -8.38 16.82
N ARG A 247 26.83 -7.94 16.13
CA ARG A 247 26.72 -6.99 15.02
C ARG A 247 27.43 -7.58 13.80
N GLU A 248 26.72 -7.70 12.67
CA GLU A 248 27.27 -8.18 11.39
C GLU A 248 28.00 -9.53 11.49
N GLY A 249 27.45 -10.43 12.30
CA GLY A 249 28.03 -11.75 12.53
C GLY A 249 29.14 -11.81 13.58
N VAL A 250 29.53 -10.67 14.15
CA VAL A 250 30.60 -10.58 15.17
C VAL A 250 29.98 -10.43 16.56
N ARG A 251 30.45 -11.24 17.48
CA ARG A 251 30.08 -11.18 18.91
C ARG A 251 30.75 -9.98 19.57
N VAL A 252 30.01 -9.25 20.40
CA VAL A 252 30.53 -8.12 21.17
C VAL A 252 30.98 -8.62 22.53
N GLU A 253 32.28 -8.91 22.67
CA GLU A 253 32.85 -9.59 23.86
C GLU A 253 32.66 -8.77 25.15
N ALA A 254 32.78 -7.44 25.08
CA ALA A 254 32.54 -6.57 26.25
C ALA A 254 31.14 -6.71 26.86
N LEU A 255 30.15 -7.08 26.04
CA LEU A 255 28.78 -7.34 26.50
C LEU A 255 28.56 -8.81 26.88
N ALA A 256 29.34 -9.72 26.31
CA ALA A 256 29.26 -11.14 26.66
C ALA A 256 29.61 -11.41 28.15
N GLU A 257 30.57 -10.68 28.70
CA GLU A 257 30.93 -10.75 30.11
C GLU A 257 29.82 -10.15 31.01
N ARG A 258 29.08 -9.18 30.52
CA ARG A 258 28.05 -8.44 31.26
C ARG A 258 26.66 -9.09 31.16
N CYS A 259 26.40 -9.80 30.07
CA CYS A 259 25.10 -10.41 29.76
C CYS A 259 25.21 -11.92 29.52
N PRO A 260 25.84 -12.68 30.43
CA PRO A 260 26.10 -14.10 30.19
C PRO A 260 24.84 -14.92 29.99
N VAL A 261 23.73 -14.60 30.66
CA VAL A 261 22.46 -15.31 30.51
C VAL A 261 21.86 -15.03 29.13
N THR A 262 21.90 -13.77 28.70
CA THR A 262 21.38 -13.36 27.36
C THR A 262 22.17 -14.08 26.27
N PHE A 263 23.49 -14.13 26.34
CA PHE A 263 24.31 -14.82 25.35
C PHE A 263 24.05 -16.33 25.35
N ALA A 264 23.96 -16.96 26.51
CA ALA A 264 23.61 -18.39 26.62
C ALA A 264 22.22 -18.71 26.04
N ALA A 265 21.26 -17.81 26.25
CA ALA A 265 19.93 -17.92 25.64
C ALA A 265 19.97 -17.83 24.14
N LEU A 266 20.71 -16.87 23.59
CA LEU A 266 20.86 -16.64 22.13
C LEU A 266 21.58 -17.80 21.44
N GLU A 267 22.49 -18.50 22.11
CA GLU A 267 23.16 -19.70 21.58
C GLU A 267 22.21 -20.90 21.39
N GLN A 268 21.07 -20.92 22.09
CA GLN A 268 20.04 -21.95 21.94
C GLN A 268 18.99 -21.63 20.88
N VAL A 269 19.02 -20.39 20.30
CA VAL A 269 18.10 -19.96 19.26
C VAL A 269 18.78 -20.14 17.89
N PRO A 270 18.06 -20.59 16.85
CA PRO A 270 18.61 -20.73 15.49
C PRO A 270 18.82 -19.36 14.85
N LEU A 271 19.87 -18.66 15.24
CA LEU A 271 20.22 -17.37 14.68
C LEU A 271 20.57 -17.51 13.19
N CYS A 272 20.07 -16.58 12.37
CA CYS A 272 20.47 -16.48 10.97
C CYS A 272 21.97 -16.16 10.88
N ARG A 273 22.75 -17.02 10.23
CA ARG A 273 24.21 -16.87 10.13
C ARG A 273 24.64 -16.66 8.67
N VAL A 274 25.04 -15.44 8.36
CA VAL A 274 25.60 -15.06 7.06
C VAL A 274 26.93 -14.35 7.32
N PRO A 275 28.08 -14.91 6.88
CA PRO A 275 29.40 -14.33 7.15
C PRO A 275 29.47 -12.83 6.78
N GLY A 276 29.95 -12.01 7.72
CA GLY A 276 30.08 -10.57 7.56
C GLY A 276 28.77 -9.77 7.54
N GLN A 277 27.62 -10.41 7.79
CA GLN A 277 26.31 -9.74 7.79
C GLN A 277 25.43 -10.13 8.98
N MET A 278 25.39 -11.40 9.35
CA MET A 278 24.48 -11.93 10.38
C MET A 278 25.17 -12.97 11.25
N PRO A 279 24.76 -13.14 12.52
CA PRO A 279 23.59 -12.57 13.13
C PRO A 279 23.75 -11.12 13.55
N SER A 280 22.60 -10.41 13.65
CA SER A 280 22.46 -9.20 14.44
C SER A 280 21.48 -9.49 15.56
N ALA A 281 21.96 -9.43 16.80
CA ALA A 281 21.16 -9.56 18.01
C ALA A 281 21.47 -8.38 18.92
N LEU A 282 20.45 -7.75 19.47
CA LEU A 282 20.62 -6.48 20.17
C LEU A 282 19.51 -6.24 21.19
N PHE A 283 19.78 -5.43 22.16
CA PHE A 283 18.76 -4.75 22.92
C PHE A 283 18.32 -3.51 22.17
N SER A 284 17.05 -3.47 21.75
CA SER A 284 16.44 -2.32 21.08
C SER A 284 15.66 -1.49 22.07
N ARG A 285 15.86 -0.19 22.06
CA ARG A 285 15.16 0.76 22.91
C ARG A 285 14.47 1.81 22.07
N LEU A 286 13.17 1.98 22.27
CA LEU A 286 12.39 3.07 21.71
C LEU A 286 12.05 4.06 22.83
N ALA A 287 12.39 5.34 22.65
CA ALA A 287 12.14 6.39 23.63
C ALA A 287 10.63 6.72 23.73
N PRO A 288 10.17 7.31 24.85
CA PRO A 288 8.80 7.75 25.00
C PRO A 288 8.37 8.70 23.87
N GLY A 289 7.24 8.42 23.24
CA GLY A 289 6.72 9.23 22.13
C GLY A 289 7.41 9.01 20.78
N ALA A 290 8.47 8.22 20.72
CA ALA A 290 9.15 7.89 19.47
C ALA A 290 8.35 6.90 18.63
N ARG A 291 8.56 6.95 17.30
CA ARG A 291 7.91 6.08 16.33
C ARG A 291 8.91 5.61 15.30
N ILE A 292 8.83 4.34 14.96
CA ILE A 292 9.56 3.73 13.84
C ILE A 292 8.68 3.86 12.59
N GLU A 293 9.20 4.52 11.57
CA GLU A 293 8.51 4.69 10.29
C GLU A 293 8.34 3.34 9.58
N PRO A 294 7.27 3.15 8.78
CA PRO A 294 7.09 1.94 7.98
C PRO A 294 8.30 1.70 7.07
N HIS A 295 8.82 0.50 7.11
CA HIS A 295 9.97 0.09 6.31
C HIS A 295 9.91 -1.40 6.03
N HIS A 296 10.69 -1.86 5.07
CA HIS A 296 10.87 -3.27 4.74
C HIS A 296 12.23 -3.77 5.16
N GLY A 297 12.29 -5.01 5.63
CA GLY A 297 13.53 -5.71 5.95
C GLY A 297 14.44 -5.94 4.74
N ALA A 298 15.65 -6.39 4.99
CA ALA A 298 16.64 -6.58 3.94
C ALA A 298 16.45 -7.88 3.15
N VAL A 299 16.02 -8.95 3.79
CA VAL A 299 15.94 -10.29 3.20
C VAL A 299 14.74 -11.05 3.77
N ASN A 300 14.02 -11.79 2.94
CA ASN A 300 12.89 -12.63 3.38
C ASN A 300 13.29 -14.05 3.80
N THR A 301 14.59 -14.34 3.89
CA THR A 301 15.12 -15.64 4.34
C THR A 301 15.37 -15.71 5.85
N ARG A 302 14.99 -14.68 6.60
CA ARG A 302 15.03 -14.61 8.06
C ARG A 302 13.72 -14.08 8.61
N LEU A 303 13.46 -14.38 9.85
CA LEU A 303 12.40 -13.76 10.64
C LEU A 303 12.99 -12.86 11.71
N ILE A 304 12.26 -11.85 12.11
CA ILE A 304 12.58 -11.03 13.28
C ILE A 304 11.90 -11.65 14.49
N CYS A 305 12.61 -11.61 15.62
CA CYS A 305 12.14 -12.13 16.88
C CYS A 305 12.27 -11.05 17.95
N HIS A 306 11.16 -10.60 18.50
CA HIS A 306 11.14 -9.67 19.63
C HIS A 306 10.78 -10.40 20.90
N LEU A 307 11.67 -10.35 21.90
CA LEU A 307 11.36 -10.68 23.28
C LEU A 307 11.21 -9.37 24.06
N PRO A 308 9.98 -8.93 24.35
CA PRO A 308 9.75 -7.68 25.08
C PRO A 308 10.21 -7.81 26.54
N LEU A 309 11.12 -6.94 26.97
CA LEU A 309 11.75 -6.98 28.29
C LEU A 309 11.21 -5.89 29.23
N VAL A 310 10.85 -4.74 28.69
CA VAL A 310 10.26 -3.61 29.42
C VAL A 310 9.15 -3.04 28.55
N VAL A 311 7.92 -3.15 29.00
CA VAL A 311 6.72 -2.75 28.27
C VAL A 311 5.88 -1.82 29.15
N PRO A 312 6.06 -0.49 29.05
CA PRO A 312 5.25 0.47 29.77
C PRO A 312 3.78 0.41 29.37
N PRO A 313 2.84 0.80 30.23
CA PRO A 313 1.44 0.96 29.82
C PRO A 313 1.33 1.90 28.64
N GLN A 314 0.50 1.57 27.65
CA GLN A 314 0.25 2.36 26.45
C GLN A 314 1.50 2.59 25.57
N CYS A 315 2.42 1.64 25.54
CA CYS A 315 3.65 1.74 24.72
C CYS A 315 3.41 1.66 23.19
N GLY A 316 2.16 1.49 22.75
CA GLY A 316 1.82 1.39 21.34
C GLY A 316 1.75 -0.07 20.83
N GLU A 317 1.84 -0.21 19.52
CA GLU A 317 1.66 -1.51 18.83
C GLU A 317 2.71 -1.67 17.73
N LEU A 318 3.04 -2.92 17.44
CA LEU A 318 3.77 -3.33 16.25
C LEU A 318 2.77 -3.62 15.12
N ARG A 319 2.93 -2.97 13.98
CA ARG A 319 2.19 -3.29 12.75
C ARG A 319 3.10 -3.98 11.76
N VAL A 320 2.69 -5.15 11.28
CA VAL A 320 3.35 -5.88 10.19
C VAL A 320 2.28 -6.17 9.13
N GLY A 321 2.45 -5.62 7.95
CA GLY A 321 1.41 -5.64 6.93
C GLY A 321 0.11 -5.00 7.44
N ASN A 322 -0.98 -5.75 7.39
CA ASN A 322 -2.29 -5.33 7.92
C ASN A 322 -2.50 -5.71 9.38
N ASP A 323 -1.67 -6.60 9.92
CA ASP A 323 -1.80 -7.10 11.29
C ASP A 323 -1.15 -6.17 12.32
N ARG A 324 -1.77 -6.09 13.51
CA ARG A 324 -1.27 -5.35 14.67
C ARG A 324 -1.15 -6.25 15.88
N ARG A 325 -0.08 -6.09 16.64
CA ARG A 325 0.16 -6.79 17.90
C ARG A 325 0.69 -5.82 18.96
N SER A 326 0.13 -5.88 20.15
CA SER A 326 0.68 -5.22 21.32
C SER A 326 1.79 -6.09 21.92
N TRP A 327 2.84 -5.45 22.42
CA TRP A 327 3.87 -6.19 23.18
C TRP A 327 3.36 -6.54 24.58
N ARG A 328 3.76 -7.72 25.04
CA ARG A 328 3.61 -8.15 26.45
C ARG A 328 4.95 -8.63 26.94
N GLU A 329 5.33 -8.20 28.15
CA GLU A 329 6.62 -8.57 28.73
C GLU A 329 6.76 -10.10 28.82
N GLY A 330 7.82 -10.64 28.24
CA GLY A 330 8.10 -12.08 28.21
C GLY A 330 7.34 -12.89 27.16
N GLU A 331 6.44 -12.29 26.39
CA GLU A 331 5.75 -12.97 25.29
C GLU A 331 6.45 -12.69 23.95
N LEU A 332 7.01 -13.72 23.35
CA LEU A 332 7.77 -13.63 22.11
C LEU A 332 6.88 -13.30 20.92
N LEU A 333 7.29 -12.33 20.10
CA LEU A 333 6.73 -12.08 18.78
C LEU A 333 7.72 -12.50 17.70
N VAL A 334 7.27 -13.34 16.76
CA VAL A 334 8.06 -13.73 15.58
C VAL A 334 7.32 -13.28 14.34
N PHE A 335 7.97 -12.50 13.48
CA PHE A 335 7.34 -11.88 12.33
C PHE A 335 8.29 -11.73 11.15
N ASP A 336 7.72 -11.52 9.97
CA ASP A 336 8.42 -11.19 8.74
C ASP A 336 8.33 -9.68 8.54
N ASP A 337 9.47 -9.01 8.48
CA ASP A 337 9.59 -7.56 8.33
C ASP A 337 9.72 -7.09 6.86
N THR A 338 9.50 -7.99 5.89
CA THR A 338 9.72 -7.70 4.46
C THR A 338 8.49 -7.37 3.61
#